data_d42b97022b73d22d6dfed55c682a6c09
#
_entry.id   d42b97022b73d22d6dfed55c682a6c09
#
_cell.length_a   1.000
_cell.length_b   1.000
_cell.length_c   1.000
_cell.angle_alpha   90.00
_cell.angle_beta   90.00
_cell.angle_gamma   90.00
#
_symmetry.space_group_name_H-M   'P 1'
#
loop_
_entity.id
_entity.type
_entity.pdbx_description
1 polymer ?
#
loop_
_entity_poly.entity_id
_entity_poly.type
_entity_poly.pdbx_seq_one_letter_code
_entity_poly.pdbx_strand_id
1 'polypeptide(L)'
;FHSSISLTATDESSFTRCEEFVPERWYSKPELIKNKDAFHPFSAGPFGCIGKNLAYMEIRLLTAQLVMRFDVALAPGEDGSRLLMKSTDHFTMGLADLNLVFTRRK
;
A
#
# COMPACT_ATOMS: atom_id res chain seq x y z
N PHE A 1 -3.05 18.04 7.10
CA PHE A 1 -3.21 16.86 7.98
C PHE A 1 -2.88 15.64 7.14
N HIS A 2 -1.68 15.08 7.31
CA HIS A 2 -1.35 13.77 6.76
C HIS A 2 -1.87 12.70 7.71
N SER A 3 -2.43 11.60 7.18
CA SER A 3 -2.86 10.49 8.03
C SER A 3 -1.64 9.90 8.75
N SER A 4 -1.87 9.36 9.94
CA SER A 4 -0.81 8.66 10.68
C SER A 4 -0.23 7.49 9.86
N ILE A 5 -1.02 6.89 8.97
CA ILE A 5 -0.61 5.82 8.07
C ILE A 5 0.34 6.34 6.99
N SER A 6 0.03 7.48 6.38
CA SER A 6 0.89 8.12 5.38
C SER A 6 2.22 8.56 5.99
N LEU A 7 2.19 9.22 7.15
CA LEU A 7 3.39 9.68 7.85
C LEU A 7 4.32 8.52 8.25
N THR A 8 3.78 7.41 8.74
CA THR A 8 4.60 6.28 9.18
C THR A 8 5.24 5.51 8.03
N ALA A 9 4.60 5.48 6.87
CA ALA A 9 5.12 4.77 5.69
C ALA A 9 6.12 5.61 4.88
N THR A 10 6.07 6.95 4.99
CA THR A 10 6.92 7.89 4.23
C THR A 10 7.97 8.60 5.09
N ASP A 11 8.31 8.04 6.25
CA ASP A 11 9.31 8.60 7.14
C ASP A 11 10.69 7.96 6.91
N GLU A 12 11.62 8.72 6.38
CA GLU A 12 13.02 8.31 6.14
C GLU A 12 13.78 7.93 7.43
N SER A 13 13.34 8.40 8.59
CA SER A 13 13.92 7.97 9.87
C SER A 13 13.60 6.51 10.19
N SER A 14 12.48 6.02 9.69
CA SER A 14 11.97 4.67 9.92
C SER A 14 12.21 3.72 8.75
N PHE A 15 12.14 4.22 7.51
CA PHE A 15 12.26 3.42 6.31
C PHE A 15 13.15 4.10 5.27
N THR A 16 14.26 3.47 4.92
CA THR A 16 15.13 3.95 3.83
C THR A 16 14.40 3.82 2.50
N ARG A 17 14.48 4.84 1.63
CA ARG A 17 13.77 4.90 0.35
C ARG A 17 12.24 4.78 0.56
N CYS A 18 11.71 5.54 1.50
CA CYS A 18 10.31 5.44 1.93
C CYS A 18 9.31 5.83 0.83
N GLU A 19 9.69 6.71 -0.09
CA GLU A 19 8.85 7.14 -1.22
C GLU A 19 8.82 6.13 -2.37
N GLU A 20 9.67 5.10 -2.33
CA GLU A 20 9.73 4.10 -3.38
C GLU A 20 8.98 2.83 -3.00
N PHE A 21 8.31 2.21 -3.98
CA PHE A 21 7.74 0.89 -3.80
C PHE A 21 8.82 -0.18 -3.85
N VAL A 22 9.34 -0.56 -2.68
CA VAL A 22 10.38 -1.58 -2.50
C VAL A 22 9.84 -2.69 -1.59
N PRO A 23 9.05 -3.64 -2.12
CA PRO A 23 8.50 -4.74 -1.34
C PRO A 23 9.58 -5.66 -0.75
N GLU A 24 10.77 -5.71 -1.36
CA GLU A 24 11.93 -6.46 -0.90
C GLU A 24 12.33 -6.14 0.53
N ARG A 25 12.04 -4.92 1.03
CA ARG A 25 12.32 -4.53 2.42
C ARG A 25 11.70 -5.48 3.45
N TRP A 26 10.61 -6.17 3.08
CA TRP A 26 9.89 -7.05 3.98
C TRP A 26 10.38 -8.50 3.99
N TYR A 27 11.19 -8.91 2.99
CA TYR A 27 11.63 -10.31 2.87
C TYR A 27 13.10 -10.51 2.50
N SER A 28 13.72 -9.67 1.67
CA SER A 28 15.11 -9.88 1.20
C SER A 28 16.07 -8.73 1.51
N LYS A 29 15.55 -7.55 1.89
CA LYS A 29 16.34 -6.36 2.22
C LYS A 29 15.89 -5.72 3.54
N PRO A 30 15.95 -6.45 4.66
CA PRO A 30 15.49 -5.94 5.96
C PRO A 30 16.28 -4.74 6.47
N GLU A 31 17.50 -4.51 5.97
CA GLU A 31 18.32 -3.34 6.27
C GLU A 31 17.69 -2.01 5.85
N LEU A 32 16.69 -2.04 4.96
CA LEU A 32 15.91 -0.86 4.57
C LEU A 32 14.86 -0.46 5.62
N ILE A 33 14.62 -1.29 6.62
CA ILE A 33 13.72 -1.01 7.74
C ILE A 33 14.56 -0.64 8.96
N LYS A 34 14.60 0.64 9.31
CA LYS A 34 15.31 1.14 10.50
C LYS A 34 14.48 0.97 11.77
N ASN A 35 13.17 1.20 11.64
CA ASN A 35 12.21 1.08 12.76
C ASN A 35 10.93 0.39 12.27
N LYS A 36 10.83 -0.91 12.53
CA LYS A 36 9.65 -1.70 12.13
C LYS A 36 8.40 -1.33 12.93
N ASP A 37 8.58 -0.86 14.16
CA ASP A 37 7.47 -0.52 15.05
C ASP A 37 6.76 0.79 14.63
N ALA A 38 7.35 1.54 13.68
CA ALA A 38 6.67 2.68 13.07
C ALA A 38 5.56 2.26 12.08
N PHE A 39 5.51 1.00 11.66
CA PHE A 39 4.53 0.53 10.68
C PHE A 39 3.24 0.01 11.34
N HIS A 40 2.26 0.89 11.46
CA HIS A 40 0.96 0.61 12.08
C HIS A 40 -0.22 0.88 11.15
N PRO A 41 -0.36 0.18 9.99
CA PRO A 41 -1.43 0.44 9.03
C PRO A 41 -2.84 0.17 9.58
N PHE A 42 -2.95 -0.52 10.71
CA PHE A 42 -4.19 -0.85 11.40
C PHE A 42 -4.25 -0.29 12.83
N SER A 43 -3.49 0.76 13.10
CA SER A 43 -3.30 1.32 14.44
C SER A 43 -2.71 0.29 15.44
N ALA A 44 -2.51 0.69 16.68
CA ALA A 44 -1.88 -0.14 17.71
C ALA A 44 -2.59 0.01 19.08
N GLY A 45 -2.37 -0.95 19.97
CA GLY A 45 -2.89 -0.93 21.33
C GLY A 45 -4.43 -0.98 21.40
N PRO A 46 -5.04 -0.27 22.36
CA PRO A 46 -6.48 -0.29 22.58
C PRO A 46 -7.31 0.24 21.39
N PHE A 47 -6.70 1.01 20.50
CA PHE A 47 -7.30 1.59 19.33
C PHE A 47 -7.01 0.81 18.03
N GLY A 48 -6.49 -0.41 18.17
CA GLY A 48 -6.24 -1.30 17.03
C GLY A 48 -7.50 -1.58 16.21
N CYS A 49 -7.38 -1.64 14.90
CA CYS A 49 -8.50 -1.90 14.00
C CYS A 49 -9.08 -3.30 14.24
N ILE A 50 -10.35 -3.37 14.61
CA ILE A 50 -11.07 -4.64 14.82
C ILE A 50 -11.20 -5.46 13.51
N GLY A 51 -11.27 -4.77 12.36
CA GLY A 51 -11.39 -5.39 11.04
C GLY A 51 -10.06 -5.85 10.43
N LYS A 52 -8.93 -5.75 11.12
CA LYS A 52 -7.60 -6.08 10.59
C LYS A 52 -7.53 -7.46 9.94
N ASN A 53 -8.06 -8.48 10.62
CA ASN A 53 -8.00 -9.86 10.11
C ASN A 53 -8.88 -10.03 8.85
N LEU A 54 -10.06 -9.41 8.84
CA LEU A 54 -10.94 -9.41 7.67
C LEU A 54 -10.27 -8.71 6.49
N ALA A 55 -9.69 -7.53 6.70
CA ALA A 55 -8.96 -6.80 5.66
C ALA A 55 -7.82 -7.64 5.05
N TYR A 56 -7.04 -8.34 5.86
CA TYR A 56 -6.00 -9.24 5.36
C TYR A 56 -6.57 -10.40 4.55
N MET A 57 -7.69 -10.98 4.96
CA MET A 57 -8.35 -12.05 4.21
C MET A 57 -8.84 -11.55 2.86
N GLU A 58 -9.51 -10.40 2.83
CA GLU A 58 -10.00 -9.77 1.60
C GLU A 58 -8.87 -9.44 0.62
N ILE A 59 -7.82 -8.75 1.10
CA ILE A 59 -6.67 -8.37 0.27
C ILE A 59 -6.01 -9.62 -0.33
N ARG A 60 -5.77 -10.66 0.49
CA ARG A 60 -5.15 -11.90 0.01
C ARG A 60 -6.01 -12.62 -1.03
N LEU A 61 -7.31 -12.73 -0.76
CA LEU A 61 -8.25 -13.39 -1.67
C LEU A 61 -8.36 -12.65 -3.00
N LEU A 62 -8.59 -11.34 -2.95
CA LEU A 62 -8.73 -10.52 -4.15
C LEU A 62 -7.44 -10.48 -4.96
N THR A 63 -6.29 -10.28 -4.31
CA THR A 63 -4.99 -10.27 -5.00
C THR A 63 -4.72 -11.62 -5.66
N ALA A 64 -4.92 -12.73 -4.96
CA ALA A 64 -4.75 -14.06 -5.52
C ALA A 64 -5.67 -14.29 -6.74
N GLN A 65 -6.95 -13.95 -6.64
CA GLN A 65 -7.91 -14.09 -7.74
C GLN A 65 -7.51 -13.24 -8.96
N LEU A 66 -7.04 -12.01 -8.73
CA LEU A 66 -6.60 -11.12 -9.80
C LEU A 66 -5.35 -11.65 -10.50
N VAL A 67 -4.29 -11.95 -9.76
CA VAL A 67 -3.01 -12.38 -10.37
C VAL A 67 -3.08 -13.76 -11.00
N MET A 68 -3.99 -14.62 -10.57
CA MET A 68 -4.23 -15.93 -11.20
C MET A 68 -4.95 -15.81 -12.54
N ARG A 69 -5.77 -14.78 -12.74
CA ARG A 69 -6.66 -14.68 -13.90
C ARG A 69 -6.24 -13.60 -14.90
N PHE A 70 -5.51 -12.59 -14.45
CA PHE A 70 -5.20 -11.43 -15.26
C PHE A 70 -3.72 -11.03 -15.16
N ASP A 71 -3.19 -10.55 -16.25
CA ASP A 71 -2.02 -9.69 -16.29
C ASP A 71 -2.50 -8.25 -16.18
N VAL A 72 -1.88 -7.48 -15.28
CA VAL A 72 -2.29 -6.11 -14.97
C VAL A 72 -1.17 -5.16 -15.37
N ALA A 73 -1.52 -4.12 -16.10
CA ALA A 73 -0.60 -3.05 -16.50
C ALA A 73 -1.24 -1.68 -16.30
N LEU A 74 -0.42 -0.65 -16.20
CA LEU A 74 -0.93 0.73 -16.26
C LEU A 74 -1.52 1.00 -17.65
N ALA A 75 -2.61 1.76 -17.71
CA ALA A 75 -3.20 2.18 -18.98
C ALA A 75 -2.24 3.12 -19.74
N PRO A 76 -2.34 3.21 -21.07
CA PRO A 76 -1.54 4.16 -21.84
C PRO A 76 -1.67 5.59 -21.31
N GLY A 77 -0.55 6.23 -21.02
CA GLY A 77 -0.50 7.57 -20.44
C GLY A 77 -0.71 7.65 -18.93
N GLU A 78 -0.88 6.52 -18.25
CA GLU A 78 -0.95 6.43 -16.79
C GLU A 78 0.43 6.09 -16.22
N ASP A 79 0.91 6.86 -15.24
CA ASP A 79 2.19 6.65 -14.56
C ASP A 79 2.05 6.43 -13.04
N GLY A 80 0.81 6.45 -12.53
CA GLY A 80 0.51 6.30 -11.12
C GLY A 80 0.70 7.56 -10.27
N SER A 81 1.21 8.65 -10.85
CA SER A 81 1.49 9.89 -10.11
C SER A 81 0.23 10.50 -9.50
N ARG A 82 -0.92 10.39 -10.18
CA ARG A 82 -2.21 10.89 -9.67
C ARG A 82 -2.61 10.21 -8.37
N LEU A 83 -2.42 8.90 -8.28
CA LEU A 83 -2.72 8.13 -7.06
C LEU A 83 -1.90 8.65 -5.88
N LEU A 84 -0.63 8.96 -6.08
CA LEU A 84 0.26 9.45 -5.03
C LEU A 84 -0.01 10.91 -4.65
N MET A 85 -0.22 11.78 -5.65
CA MET A 85 -0.30 13.24 -5.44
C MET A 85 -1.70 13.75 -5.13
N LYS A 86 -2.76 13.07 -5.61
CA LYS A 86 -4.14 13.55 -5.50
C LYS A 86 -5.00 12.72 -4.55
N SER A 87 -4.45 11.69 -3.93
CA SER A 87 -5.15 10.99 -2.84
C SER A 87 -5.26 11.91 -1.64
N THR A 88 -6.43 11.93 -1.01
CA THR A 88 -6.76 12.79 0.11
C THR A 88 -6.98 11.98 1.38
N ASP A 89 -6.73 12.60 2.52
CA ASP A 89 -6.94 11.98 3.82
C ASP A 89 -8.16 12.59 4.51
N HIS A 90 -9.14 11.74 4.78
CA HIS A 90 -10.39 12.08 5.46
C HIS A 90 -10.70 11.06 6.56
N PHE A 91 -9.75 10.75 7.43
CA PHE A 91 -9.80 9.65 8.40
C PHE A 91 -9.57 8.28 7.74
N THR A 92 -10.07 8.08 6.55
CA THR A 92 -9.71 7.02 5.61
C THR A 92 -9.13 7.67 4.35
N MET A 93 -8.24 6.98 3.66
CA MET A 93 -7.67 7.52 2.42
C MET A 93 -8.71 7.51 1.31
N GLY A 94 -9.06 8.70 0.80
CA GLY A 94 -9.74 8.85 -0.48
C GLY A 94 -8.73 8.71 -1.61
N LEU A 95 -8.66 7.52 -2.22
CA LEU A 95 -7.73 7.25 -3.30
C LEU A 95 -8.14 8.00 -4.57
N ALA A 96 -7.17 8.62 -5.24
CA ALA A 96 -7.37 9.14 -6.59
C ALA A 96 -7.42 8.01 -7.62
N ASP A 97 -7.97 8.29 -8.80
CA ASP A 97 -8.11 7.32 -9.88
C ASP A 97 -6.74 6.79 -10.33
N LEU A 98 -6.70 5.49 -10.56
CA LEU A 98 -5.59 4.78 -11.19
C LEU A 98 -6.14 3.93 -12.34
N ASN A 99 -5.79 4.27 -13.56
CA ASN A 99 -6.29 3.57 -14.74
C ASN A 99 -5.42 2.34 -15.03
N LEU A 100 -6.04 1.16 -15.01
CA LEU A 100 -5.39 -0.12 -15.22
C LEU A 100 -5.99 -0.87 -16.42
N VAL A 101 -5.16 -1.63 -17.11
CA VAL A 101 -5.57 -2.58 -18.14
C VAL A 101 -5.43 -4.00 -17.59
N PHE A 102 -6.50 -4.78 -17.68
CA PHE A 102 -6.54 -6.18 -17.28
C PHE A 102 -6.60 -7.05 -18.53
N THR A 103 -5.58 -7.87 -18.73
CA THR A 103 -5.54 -8.86 -19.81
C THR A 103 -5.74 -10.25 -19.23
N ARG A 104 -6.76 -10.97 -19.67
CA ARG A 104 -7.04 -12.32 -19.16
C ARG A 104 -5.91 -13.27 -19.55
N ARG A 105 -5.41 -14.00 -18.57
CA ARG A 105 -4.47 -15.12 -18.80
C ARG A 105 -5.18 -16.28 -19.46
N LYS A 106 -4.50 -16.93 -20.42
CA LYS A 106 -4.99 -18.14 -21.11
C LYS A 106 -4.79 -19.38 -20.26
#